data_b05003f2e685bb5c927d6300254b831e
#
_entry.id   b05003f2e685bb5c927d6300254b831e
#
_cell.length_a   1.000
_cell.length_b   1.000
_cell.length_c   1.000
_cell.angle_alpha   90.00
_cell.angle_beta   90.00
_cell.angle_gamma   90.00
#
_symmetry.space_group_name_H-M   'P 1'
#
loop_
_entity.id
_entity.type
_entity.pdbx_description
1 polymer ?
#
loop_
_entity_poly.entity_id
_entity_poly.type
_entity_poly.pdbx_seq_one_letter_code
_entity_poly.pdbx_strand_id
1 'polypeptide(L)'
;MASDPSGNRKPSQEAIETLSSSFAGQLCDVTDARLTAESYLSALARASPPSAAEHWDDILLVVTELVANSVQYAPGPFELHMRRTFDGVHVTVRDSSTTPPAPRPCLPLQGGGGIGWHLIHTLCDQVSVVLRPDGKDVHTFLPW
;
A
#
# COMPACT_ATOMS: atom_id res chain seq x y z
N MET A 1 -31.88 26.59 1.95
CA MET A 1 -32.02 25.31 1.29
C MET A 1 -31.17 24.26 2.02
N ALA A 2 -31.79 23.21 2.44
CA ALA A 2 -31.09 22.18 3.15
C ALA A 2 -30.13 21.47 2.19
N SER A 3 -28.85 21.38 2.57
CA SER A 3 -27.91 20.57 1.83
C SER A 3 -28.23 19.09 2.03
N ASP A 4 -28.17 18.33 0.98
CA ASP A 4 -28.31 16.90 1.05
C ASP A 4 -27.16 16.32 1.90
N PRO A 5 -27.46 15.60 3.00
CA PRO A 5 -26.42 15.01 3.83
C PRO A 5 -25.51 14.05 3.07
N SER A 6 -26.03 13.36 2.06
CA SER A 6 -25.23 12.46 1.24
C SER A 6 -24.30 13.20 0.30
N GLY A 7 -24.65 14.44 -0.07
CA GLY A 7 -23.82 15.31 -0.89
C GLY A 7 -22.89 16.21 -0.10
N ASN A 8 -22.94 16.10 1.22
CA ASN A 8 -22.18 16.99 2.09
C ASN A 8 -20.69 16.65 2.15
N ARG A 9 -20.33 15.45 1.75
CA ARG A 9 -18.93 15.03 1.68
C ARG A 9 -18.29 15.66 0.46
N LYS A 10 -17.32 16.53 0.70
CA LYS A 10 -16.60 17.17 -0.39
C LYS A 10 -15.81 16.12 -1.16
N PRO A 11 -15.76 16.21 -2.51
CA PRO A 11 -14.94 15.27 -3.31
C PRO A 11 -13.48 15.16 -2.84
N SER A 12 -12.93 16.25 -2.32
CA SER A 12 -11.59 16.26 -1.75
C SER A 12 -11.44 15.37 -0.51
N GLN A 13 -12.50 15.22 0.30
CA GLN A 13 -12.46 14.34 1.47
C GLN A 13 -12.48 12.87 1.07
N GLU A 14 -13.27 12.51 0.07
CA GLU A 14 -13.27 11.15 -0.46
C GLU A 14 -11.93 10.78 -1.07
N ALA A 15 -11.30 11.70 -1.80
CA ALA A 15 -9.97 11.49 -2.38
C ALA A 15 -8.89 11.33 -1.31
N ILE A 16 -9.04 11.97 -0.13
CA ILE A 16 -8.13 11.86 1.00
C ILE A 16 -8.33 10.54 1.75
N GLU A 17 -9.55 10.02 1.80
CA GLU A 17 -9.86 8.81 2.55
C GLU A 17 -9.47 7.53 1.82
N THR A 18 -9.52 7.53 0.50
CA THR A 18 -9.25 6.36 -0.33
C THR A 18 -8.41 6.70 -1.55
N LEU A 19 -7.51 5.79 -1.86
CA LEU A 19 -6.75 5.78 -3.10
C LEU A 19 -6.94 4.43 -3.78
N SER A 20 -7.14 4.44 -5.10
CA SER A 20 -7.14 3.23 -5.92
C SER A 20 -6.40 3.55 -7.21
N SER A 21 -5.34 2.81 -7.51
CA SER A 21 -4.51 3.05 -8.67
C SER A 21 -4.04 1.73 -9.28
N SER A 22 -4.06 1.65 -10.60
CA SER A 22 -3.69 0.45 -11.36
C SER A 22 -2.39 0.68 -12.12
N PHE A 23 -1.58 -0.37 -12.19
CA PHE A 23 -0.27 -0.33 -12.85
C PHE A 23 -0.10 -1.57 -13.72
N ALA A 24 0.73 -1.44 -14.76
CA ALA A 24 0.99 -2.53 -15.70
C ALA A 24 1.90 -3.65 -15.14
N GLY A 25 2.66 -3.34 -14.09
CA GLY A 25 3.57 -4.31 -13.47
C GLY A 25 5.00 -4.22 -13.98
N GLN A 26 5.37 -3.08 -14.54
CA GLN A 26 6.74 -2.83 -14.99
C GLN A 26 7.62 -2.34 -13.84
N LEU A 27 8.93 -2.46 -14.00
CA LEU A 27 9.87 -2.05 -12.96
C LEU A 27 9.73 -0.57 -12.58
N CYS A 28 9.49 0.30 -13.55
CA CYS A 28 9.28 1.73 -13.30
C CYS A 28 8.02 2.01 -12.48
N ASP A 29 7.08 1.09 -12.42
CA ASP A 29 5.85 1.25 -11.65
C ASP A 29 6.10 1.24 -10.13
N VAL A 30 7.22 0.69 -9.68
CA VAL A 30 7.60 0.75 -8.26
C VAL A 30 7.75 2.21 -7.81
N THR A 31 8.48 3.01 -8.58
CA THR A 31 8.65 4.43 -8.29
C THR A 31 7.33 5.20 -8.43
N ASP A 32 6.56 4.91 -9.47
CA ASP A 32 5.28 5.58 -9.72
C ASP A 32 4.28 5.28 -8.60
N ALA A 33 4.21 4.04 -8.13
CA ALA A 33 3.33 3.66 -7.03
C ALA A 33 3.76 4.35 -5.73
N ARG A 34 5.05 4.44 -5.46
CA ARG A 34 5.56 5.14 -4.30
C ARG A 34 5.20 6.63 -4.35
N LEU A 35 5.38 7.28 -5.50
CA LEU A 35 5.01 8.69 -5.67
C LEU A 35 3.50 8.91 -5.52
N THR A 36 2.69 7.98 -6.02
CA THR A 36 1.23 8.01 -5.84
C THR A 36 0.87 7.92 -4.36
N ALA A 37 1.49 7.01 -3.63
CA ALA A 37 1.29 6.88 -2.19
C ALA A 37 1.74 8.13 -1.43
N GLU A 38 2.86 8.70 -1.82
CA GLU A 38 3.38 9.94 -1.22
C GLU A 38 2.40 11.10 -1.39
N SER A 39 1.82 11.25 -2.58
CA SER A 39 0.79 12.26 -2.84
C SER A 39 -0.45 12.05 -1.97
N TYR A 40 -0.88 10.81 -1.82
CA TYR A 40 -1.99 10.46 -0.95
C TYR A 40 -1.70 10.84 0.51
N LEU A 41 -0.54 10.46 1.02
CA LEU A 41 -0.14 10.75 2.40
C LEU A 41 0.03 12.26 2.63
N SER A 42 0.51 13.00 1.63
CA SER A 42 0.60 14.46 1.71
C SER A 42 -0.76 15.10 1.90
N ALA A 43 -1.74 14.65 1.13
CA ALA A 43 -3.12 15.14 1.25
C ALA A 43 -3.73 14.73 2.60
N LEU A 44 -3.49 13.50 3.04
CA LEU A 44 -3.96 13.01 4.34
C LEU A 44 -3.35 13.81 5.49
N ALA A 45 -2.05 14.12 5.43
CA ALA A 45 -1.36 14.86 6.48
C ALA A 45 -1.89 16.29 6.65
N ARG A 46 -2.37 16.91 5.58
CA ARG A 46 -3.00 18.24 5.67
C ARG A 46 -4.31 18.21 6.45
N ALA A 47 -5.08 17.12 6.30
CA ALA A 47 -6.34 16.96 7.02
C ALA A 47 -6.13 16.37 8.41
N SER A 48 -5.16 15.48 8.57
CA SER A 48 -4.90 14.76 9.80
C SER A 48 -3.40 14.37 9.84
N PRO A 49 -2.55 15.17 10.46
CA PRO A 49 -1.13 14.85 10.55
C PRO A 49 -0.88 13.51 11.24
N PRO A 50 0.20 12.79 10.88
CA PRO A 50 0.54 11.55 11.56
C PRO A 50 0.89 11.81 13.03
N SER A 51 0.57 10.83 13.89
CA SER A 51 0.87 10.93 15.33
C SER A 51 2.36 10.85 15.62
N ALA A 52 3.16 10.32 14.69
CA ALA A 52 4.60 10.28 14.77
C ALA A 52 5.19 10.41 13.37
N ALA A 53 6.32 11.08 13.24
CA ALA A 53 6.94 11.38 11.95
C ALA A 53 7.37 10.10 11.22
N GLU A 54 7.81 9.08 11.95
CA GLU A 54 8.22 7.79 11.36
C GLU A 54 7.08 7.05 10.67
N HIS A 55 5.82 7.30 11.01
CA HIS A 55 4.68 6.64 10.38
C HIS A 55 4.61 6.91 8.88
N TRP A 56 4.91 8.13 8.47
CA TRP A 56 4.98 8.50 7.07
C TRP A 56 5.99 7.63 6.31
N ASP A 57 7.21 7.57 6.83
CA ASP A 57 8.30 6.83 6.19
C ASP A 57 8.02 5.33 6.19
N ASP A 58 7.47 4.80 7.27
CA ASP A 58 7.13 3.39 7.40
C ASP A 58 6.10 2.97 6.37
N ILE A 59 5.05 3.78 6.16
CA ILE A 59 4.02 3.50 5.17
C ILE A 59 4.60 3.49 3.76
N LEU A 60 5.42 4.49 3.42
CA LEU A 60 6.06 4.54 2.11
C LEU A 60 6.98 3.35 1.87
N LEU A 61 7.69 2.92 2.90
CA LEU A 61 8.58 1.77 2.82
C LEU A 61 7.78 0.49 2.57
N VAL A 62 6.68 0.30 3.29
CA VAL A 62 5.80 -0.86 3.10
C VAL A 62 5.19 -0.86 1.70
N VAL A 63 4.69 0.28 1.22
CA VAL A 63 4.18 0.39 -0.15
C VAL A 63 5.24 -0.03 -1.16
N THR A 64 6.45 0.49 -1.02
CA THR A 64 7.55 0.18 -1.93
C THR A 64 7.87 -1.31 -1.93
N GLU A 65 7.95 -1.94 -0.76
CA GLU A 65 8.26 -3.37 -0.65
C GLU A 65 7.13 -4.25 -1.19
N LEU A 66 5.87 -3.92 -0.91
CA LEU A 66 4.73 -4.66 -1.45
C LEU A 66 4.69 -4.60 -2.98
N VAL A 67 4.89 -3.41 -3.53
CA VAL A 67 4.87 -3.22 -4.98
C VAL A 67 6.08 -3.88 -5.64
N ALA A 68 7.26 -3.75 -5.05
CA ALA A 68 8.46 -4.42 -5.55
C ALA A 68 8.28 -5.94 -5.58
N ASN A 69 7.66 -6.50 -4.55
CA ASN A 69 7.34 -7.93 -4.51
C ASN A 69 6.39 -8.33 -5.64
N SER A 70 5.36 -7.52 -5.90
CA SER A 70 4.45 -7.78 -7.01
C SER A 70 5.17 -7.76 -8.35
N VAL A 71 5.97 -6.75 -8.61
CA VAL A 71 6.69 -6.63 -9.89
C VAL A 71 7.66 -7.80 -10.06
N GLN A 72 8.34 -8.20 -9.00
CA GLN A 72 9.40 -9.21 -9.09
C GLN A 72 8.86 -10.64 -9.10
N TYR A 73 7.83 -10.94 -8.29
CA TYR A 73 7.38 -12.32 -8.06
C TYR A 73 5.98 -12.62 -8.58
N ALA A 74 5.24 -11.60 -9.03
CA ALA A 74 3.90 -11.73 -9.57
C ALA A 74 3.78 -10.89 -10.85
N PRO A 75 4.55 -11.25 -11.91
CA PRO A 75 4.57 -10.43 -13.14
C PRO A 75 3.16 -10.21 -13.67
N GLY A 76 2.90 -8.99 -14.13
CA GLY A 76 1.61 -8.59 -14.66
C GLY A 76 1.02 -7.42 -13.88
N PRO A 77 -0.20 -7.01 -14.24
CA PRO A 77 -0.84 -5.85 -13.62
C PRO A 77 -1.05 -6.03 -12.13
N PHE A 78 -0.95 -4.93 -11.41
CA PHE A 78 -1.30 -4.87 -9.99
C PHE A 78 -2.06 -3.59 -9.68
N GLU A 79 -2.72 -3.58 -8.53
CA GLU A 79 -3.44 -2.41 -8.03
C GLU A 79 -2.94 -2.07 -6.64
N LEU A 80 -2.79 -0.77 -6.38
CA LEU A 80 -2.48 -0.24 -5.07
C LEU A 80 -3.73 0.44 -4.53
N HIS A 81 -4.16 0.04 -3.34
CA HIS A 81 -5.27 0.65 -2.62
C HIS A 81 -4.78 1.14 -1.27
N MET A 82 -5.16 2.36 -0.92
CA MET A 82 -4.89 2.93 0.39
C MET A 82 -6.17 3.53 0.96
N ARG A 83 -6.37 3.34 2.25
CA ARG A 83 -7.55 3.85 2.93
C ARG A 83 -7.21 4.27 4.34
N ARG A 84 -7.71 5.42 4.77
CA ARG A 84 -7.65 5.84 6.15
C ARG A 84 -8.53 4.93 7.01
N THR A 85 -7.98 4.42 8.10
CA THR A 85 -8.74 3.69 9.13
C THR A 85 -8.88 4.55 10.37
N PHE A 86 -9.56 4.03 11.39
CA PHE A 86 -9.77 4.77 12.63
C PHE A 86 -8.44 5.24 13.27
N ASP A 87 -7.45 4.36 13.29
CA ASP A 87 -6.18 4.60 13.98
C ASP A 87 -4.96 4.52 13.06
N GLY A 88 -5.17 4.38 11.74
CA GLY A 88 -4.04 4.22 10.85
C GLY A 88 -4.39 4.28 9.38
N VAL A 89 -3.59 3.59 8.58
CA VAL A 89 -3.75 3.48 7.13
C VAL A 89 -3.74 2.01 6.74
N HIS A 90 -4.70 1.61 5.93
CA HIS A 90 -4.78 0.28 5.32
C HIS A 90 -4.21 0.36 3.92
N VAL A 91 -3.16 -0.41 3.67
CA VAL A 91 -2.51 -0.51 2.36
C VAL A 91 -2.74 -1.91 1.81
N THR A 92 -3.30 -2.00 0.62
CA THR A 92 -3.55 -3.27 -0.07
C THR A 92 -2.87 -3.24 -1.43
N VAL A 93 -2.14 -4.29 -1.76
CA VAL A 93 -1.66 -4.54 -3.12
C VAL A 93 -2.33 -5.81 -3.63
N ARG A 94 -3.02 -5.67 -4.75
CA ARG A 94 -3.70 -6.76 -5.46
C ARG A 94 -2.89 -7.11 -6.69
N ASP A 95 -2.49 -8.37 -6.81
CA ASP A 95 -1.75 -8.85 -7.98
C ASP A 95 -2.40 -10.11 -8.57
N SER A 96 -1.82 -10.63 -9.66
CA SER A 96 -2.35 -11.76 -10.40
C SER A 96 -1.71 -13.10 -10.04
N SER A 97 -0.84 -13.14 -9.01
CA SER A 97 -0.23 -14.39 -8.56
C SER A 97 -1.05 -15.05 -7.46
N THR A 98 -1.30 -16.35 -7.59
CA THR A 98 -1.95 -17.12 -6.54
C THR A 98 -0.97 -17.70 -5.52
N THR A 99 0.32 -17.45 -5.69
CA THR A 99 1.35 -17.89 -4.76
C THR A 99 1.48 -16.88 -3.61
N PRO A 100 1.28 -17.27 -2.35
CA PRO A 100 1.45 -16.36 -1.23
C PRO A 100 2.88 -15.83 -1.14
N PRO A 101 3.07 -14.59 -0.64
CA PRO A 101 4.42 -14.10 -0.37
C PRO A 101 5.07 -14.94 0.72
N ALA A 102 6.37 -15.13 0.61
CA ALA A 102 7.13 -15.90 1.59
C ALA A 102 8.50 -15.25 1.80
N PRO A 103 9.08 -15.38 3.00
CA PRO A 103 10.45 -14.97 3.22
C PRO A 103 11.39 -15.74 2.26
N ARG A 104 12.34 -15.04 1.69
CA ARG A 104 13.32 -15.65 0.79
C ARG A 104 14.71 -15.53 1.42
N PRO A 105 15.63 -16.46 1.11
CA PRO A 105 17.00 -16.34 1.61
C PRO A 105 17.58 -14.98 1.21
N CYS A 106 18.21 -14.32 2.18
CA CYS A 106 18.88 -13.05 1.92
C CYS A 106 20.23 -13.35 1.29
N LEU A 107 20.31 -13.25 -0.03
CA LEU A 107 21.54 -13.40 -0.77
C LEU A 107 22.06 -12.02 -1.15
N PRO A 108 23.24 -11.60 -0.67
CA PRO A 108 23.75 -10.25 -0.92
C PRO A 108 23.82 -9.86 -2.38
N LEU A 109 24.01 -10.83 -3.27
CA LEU A 109 24.11 -10.60 -4.71
C LEU A 109 22.77 -10.50 -5.41
N GLN A 110 21.64 -10.75 -4.71
CA GLN A 110 20.31 -10.76 -5.30
C GLN A 110 19.38 -9.67 -4.78
N GLY A 111 19.91 -8.68 -4.08
CA GLY A 111 19.16 -7.48 -3.76
C GLY A 111 18.17 -7.57 -2.61
N GLY A 112 18.26 -8.54 -1.72
CA GLY A 112 17.57 -8.49 -0.45
C GLY A 112 16.06 -8.74 -0.47
N GLY A 113 15.53 -9.51 -1.44
CA GLY A 113 14.10 -9.81 -1.53
C GLY A 113 13.48 -10.46 -0.29
N GLY A 114 14.27 -11.17 0.54
CA GLY A 114 13.80 -11.75 1.80
C GLY A 114 13.64 -10.72 2.90
N ILE A 115 14.41 -9.65 2.86
CA ILE A 115 14.38 -8.57 3.87
C ILE A 115 13.08 -7.78 3.77
N GLY A 116 12.59 -7.52 2.56
CA GLY A 116 11.38 -6.74 2.34
C GLY A 116 10.17 -7.33 3.03
N TRP A 117 9.97 -8.65 2.94
CA TRP A 117 8.83 -9.32 3.57
C TRP A 117 8.93 -9.27 5.10
N HIS A 118 10.12 -9.48 5.66
CA HIS A 118 10.36 -9.35 7.10
C HIS A 118 10.10 -7.92 7.57
N LEU A 119 10.51 -6.94 6.79
CA LEU A 119 10.31 -5.53 7.11
C LEU A 119 8.83 -5.18 7.16
N ILE A 120 8.04 -5.69 6.21
CA ILE A 120 6.59 -5.51 6.20
C ILE A 120 5.99 -6.01 7.51
N HIS A 121 6.34 -7.21 7.94
CA HIS A 121 5.84 -7.77 9.20
C HIS A 121 6.30 -6.98 10.43
N THR A 122 7.49 -6.41 10.37
CA THR A 122 8.02 -5.61 11.49
C THR A 122 7.30 -4.27 11.64
N LEU A 123 7.01 -3.60 10.53
CA LEU A 123 6.44 -2.26 10.54
C LEU A 123 4.92 -2.22 10.65
N CYS A 124 4.24 -3.28 10.23
CA CYS A 124 2.78 -3.31 10.21
C CYS A 124 2.21 -3.87 11.51
N ASP A 125 1.11 -3.29 11.96
CA ASP A 125 0.34 -3.81 13.09
C ASP A 125 -0.30 -5.15 12.73
N GLN A 126 -0.71 -5.30 11.46
CA GLN A 126 -1.34 -6.51 10.97
C GLN A 126 -1.03 -6.69 9.49
N VAL A 127 -0.79 -7.94 9.10
CA VAL A 127 -0.59 -8.34 7.71
C VAL A 127 -1.46 -9.55 7.44
N SER A 128 -2.21 -9.53 6.34
CA SER A 128 -3.00 -10.70 5.92
C SER A 128 -2.94 -10.84 4.40
N VAL A 129 -3.03 -12.09 3.94
CA VAL A 129 -3.04 -12.42 2.52
C VAL A 129 -4.34 -13.16 2.21
N VAL A 130 -5.07 -12.64 1.24
CA VAL A 130 -6.31 -13.27 0.76
C VAL A 130 -6.07 -13.78 -0.65
N LEU A 131 -6.15 -15.09 -0.83
CA LEU A 131 -6.03 -15.72 -2.14
C LEU A 131 -7.36 -15.65 -2.87
N ARG A 132 -7.29 -15.29 -4.15
CA ARG A 132 -8.43 -15.30 -5.08
C ARG A 132 -8.16 -16.30 -6.20
N PRO A 133 -9.17 -16.72 -6.95
CA PRO A 133 -8.95 -17.65 -8.07
C PRO A 133 -7.94 -17.14 -9.11
N ASP A 134 -7.85 -15.82 -9.29
CA ASP A 134 -7.03 -15.17 -10.32
C ASP A 134 -5.91 -14.28 -9.74
N GLY A 135 -5.62 -14.40 -8.43
CA GLY A 135 -4.59 -13.58 -7.82
C GLY A 135 -4.62 -13.59 -6.31
N LYS A 136 -4.06 -12.56 -5.71
CA LYS A 136 -4.08 -12.38 -4.25
C LYS A 136 -4.14 -10.91 -3.88
N ASP A 137 -4.63 -10.65 -2.68
CA ASP A 137 -4.58 -9.35 -2.03
C ASP A 137 -3.71 -9.46 -0.80
N VAL A 138 -2.69 -8.61 -0.72
CA VAL A 138 -1.87 -8.48 0.49
C VAL A 138 -2.36 -7.23 1.22
N HIS A 139 -2.91 -7.44 2.41
CA HIS A 139 -3.45 -6.37 3.25
C HIS A 139 -2.47 -6.06 4.36
N THR A 140 -2.18 -4.78 4.55
CA THR A 140 -1.33 -4.31 5.64
C THR A 140 -2.01 -3.16 6.36
N PHE A 141 -1.85 -3.09 7.68
CA PHE A 141 -2.40 -2.05 8.52
C PHE A 141 -1.27 -1.42 9.30
N LEU A 142 -1.11 -0.11 9.18
CA LEU A 142 -0.03 0.64 9.79
C LEU A 142 -0.59 1.81 10.60
N PRO A 143 0.11 2.22 11.67
CA PRO A 143 -0.29 3.42 12.40
C PRO A 143 -0.08 4.69 11.56
N TRP A 144 -0.88 5.70 11.89
CA TRP A 144 -0.79 7.04 11.28
C TRP A 144 -0.68 8.18 12.31
#